data_23102bc2cac2eedc78be2b5da894a45f
#
_entry.id   23102bc2cac2eedc78be2b5da894a45f
#
_cell.length_a   1.000
_cell.length_b   1.000
_cell.length_c   1.000
_cell.angle_alpha   90.00
_cell.angle_beta   90.00
_cell.angle_gamma   90.00
#
_symmetry.space_group_name_H-M   'P 1'
#
loop_
_entity.id
_entity.type
_entity.pdbx_description
1 polymer ?
#
loop_
_entity_poly.entity_id
_entity_poly.type
_entity_poly.pdbx_seq_one_letter_code
_entity_poly.pdbx_strand_id
1 'polypeptide(L)'
;MSTLNDFGRGVKRVASKAISKTGDFADTASLQIKLARKEANLADLYEQFGRVAYQKVKAGSSADHKMKILIEKIDIVRSEIHSLKRAIRQKKENWEFEIFNAIETEKAVERAERMAKQHIENN
;
A
#
# COMPACT_ATOMS: atom_id res chain seq x y z
N MET A 1 -0.50 -17.43 -34.12
CA MET A 1 -1.38 -17.07 -33.00
C MET A 1 -0.73 -17.21 -31.62
N SER A 2 0.30 -17.99 -31.57
CA SER A 2 1.09 -18.12 -30.34
C SER A 2 1.82 -16.85 -29.92
N THR A 3 2.19 -15.96 -30.87
CA THR A 3 3.01 -14.77 -30.60
C THR A 3 2.34 -13.74 -29.68
N LEU A 4 1.04 -13.48 -29.84
CA LEU A 4 0.30 -12.56 -28.97
C LEU A 4 0.10 -13.11 -27.56
N ASN A 5 -0.19 -14.41 -27.46
CA ASN A 5 -0.30 -15.09 -26.17
C ASN A 5 1.04 -15.19 -25.46
N ASP A 6 2.12 -15.47 -26.20
CA ASP A 6 3.47 -15.54 -25.67
C ASP A 6 3.95 -14.16 -25.20
N PHE A 7 3.59 -13.10 -25.92
CA PHE A 7 3.87 -11.72 -25.52
C PHE A 7 3.17 -11.36 -24.20
N GLY A 8 1.87 -11.67 -24.09
CA GLY A 8 1.11 -11.43 -22.86
C GLY A 8 1.65 -12.21 -21.67
N ARG A 9 2.08 -13.46 -21.88
CA ARG A 9 2.71 -14.28 -20.84
C ARG A 9 4.06 -13.70 -20.41
N GLY A 10 4.87 -13.23 -21.37
CA GLY A 10 6.15 -12.58 -21.07
C GLY A 10 5.98 -11.33 -20.23
N VAL A 11 5.05 -10.46 -20.58
CA VAL A 11 4.74 -9.24 -19.83
C VAL A 11 4.26 -9.58 -18.42
N LYS A 12 3.34 -10.55 -18.27
CA LYS A 12 2.88 -11.02 -16.97
C LYS A 12 4.02 -11.54 -16.10
N ARG A 13 4.94 -12.30 -16.70
CA ARG A 13 6.07 -12.88 -15.98
C ARG A 13 7.02 -11.81 -15.47
N VAL A 14 7.32 -10.82 -16.30
CA VAL A 14 8.18 -9.69 -15.93
C VAL A 14 7.54 -8.87 -14.82
N ALA A 15 6.25 -8.56 -14.93
CA ALA A 15 5.50 -7.84 -13.90
C ALA A 15 5.49 -8.60 -12.57
N SER A 16 5.25 -9.93 -12.61
CA SER A 16 5.29 -10.78 -11.41
C SER A 16 6.67 -10.81 -10.76
N LYS A 17 7.73 -10.89 -11.57
CA LYS A 17 9.11 -10.82 -11.07
C LYS A 17 9.42 -9.47 -10.43
N ALA A 18 8.97 -8.38 -11.05
CA ALA A 18 9.16 -7.04 -10.50
C ALA A 18 8.47 -6.91 -9.13
N ILE A 19 7.23 -7.37 -9.01
CA ILE A 19 6.47 -7.37 -7.76
C ILE A 19 7.18 -8.21 -6.70
N SER A 20 7.59 -9.43 -7.02
CA SER A 20 8.23 -10.34 -6.06
C SER A 20 9.61 -9.89 -5.63
N LYS A 21 10.33 -9.13 -6.48
CA LYS A 21 11.66 -8.62 -6.17
C LYS A 21 11.64 -7.28 -5.47
N THR A 22 10.53 -6.53 -5.54
CA THR A 22 10.46 -5.23 -4.89
C THR A 22 10.13 -5.37 -3.41
N GLY A 23 11.00 -4.88 -2.55
CA GLY A 23 10.77 -4.79 -1.12
C GLY A 23 9.60 -3.86 -0.78
N ASP A 24 9.31 -2.91 -1.67
CA ASP A 24 8.21 -1.96 -1.49
C ASP A 24 6.84 -2.64 -1.49
N PHE A 25 6.66 -3.69 -2.28
CA PHE A 25 5.40 -4.46 -2.26
C PHE A 25 5.21 -5.18 -0.92
N ALA A 26 6.24 -5.88 -0.43
CA ALA A 26 6.20 -6.58 0.86
C ALA A 26 6.05 -5.59 2.02
N ASP A 27 6.75 -4.45 1.95
CA ASP A 27 6.64 -3.38 2.94
C ASP A 27 5.25 -2.78 2.96
N THR A 28 4.62 -2.60 1.79
CA THR A 28 3.25 -2.11 1.68
C THR A 28 2.27 -3.03 2.39
N ALA A 29 2.39 -4.35 2.18
CA ALA A 29 1.54 -5.33 2.85
C ALA A 29 1.72 -5.29 4.38
N SER A 30 2.96 -5.19 4.86
CA SER A 30 3.27 -5.07 6.28
C SER A 30 2.68 -3.79 6.88
N LEU A 31 2.80 -2.66 6.18
CA LEU A 31 2.26 -1.39 6.61
C LEU A 31 0.73 -1.38 6.64
N GLN A 32 0.08 -2.07 5.70
CA GLN A 32 -1.37 -2.21 5.68
C GLN A 32 -1.89 -2.99 6.89
N ILE A 33 -1.15 -4.02 7.32
CA ILE A 33 -1.48 -4.77 8.54
C ILE A 33 -1.35 -3.85 9.76
N LYS A 34 -0.28 -3.08 9.85
CA LYS A 34 -0.08 -2.10 10.94
C LYS A 34 -1.19 -1.07 10.94
N LEU A 35 -1.58 -0.57 9.77
CA LEU A 35 -2.69 0.38 9.62
C LEU A 35 -4.00 -0.20 10.14
N ALA A 36 -4.33 -1.42 9.75
CA ALA A 36 -5.56 -2.08 10.20
C ALA A 36 -5.59 -2.21 11.74
N ARG A 37 -4.46 -2.57 12.35
CA ARG A 37 -4.34 -2.64 13.82
C ARG A 37 -4.53 -1.28 14.48
N LYS A 38 -3.95 -0.22 13.90
CA LYS A 38 -4.10 1.14 14.43
C LYS A 38 -5.53 1.64 14.29
N GLU A 39 -6.19 1.34 13.18
CA GLU A 39 -7.60 1.70 12.98
C GLU A 39 -8.52 0.97 13.96
N ALA A 40 -8.27 -0.31 14.24
CA ALA A 40 -8.98 -1.06 15.26
C ALA A 40 -8.76 -0.46 16.66
N ASN A 41 -7.53 -0.08 16.98
CA ASN A 41 -7.20 0.59 18.24
C ASN A 41 -7.93 1.94 18.35
N LEU A 42 -7.98 2.71 17.27
CA LEU A 42 -8.69 3.98 17.24
C LEU A 42 -10.18 3.80 17.51
N ALA A 43 -10.80 2.81 16.88
CA ALA A 43 -12.21 2.48 17.10
C ALA A 43 -12.49 2.13 18.57
N ASP A 44 -11.60 1.35 19.18
CA ASP A 44 -11.70 1.00 20.60
C ASP A 44 -11.57 2.24 21.50
N LEU A 45 -10.64 3.14 21.19
CA LEU A 45 -10.47 4.38 21.94
C LEU A 45 -11.70 5.29 21.82
N TYR A 46 -12.31 5.39 20.65
CA TYR A 46 -13.56 6.15 20.49
C TYR A 46 -14.68 5.53 21.29
N GLU A 47 -14.76 4.21 21.33
CA GLU A 47 -15.77 3.53 22.13
C GLU A 47 -15.57 3.81 23.62
N GLN A 48 -14.35 3.73 24.11
CA GLN A 48 -14.02 4.06 25.49
C GLN A 48 -14.35 5.52 25.82
N PHE A 49 -14.01 6.44 24.91
CA PHE A 49 -14.33 7.85 25.08
C PHE A 49 -15.85 8.08 25.15
N GLY A 50 -16.59 7.42 24.27
CA GLY A 50 -18.05 7.50 24.25
C GLY A 50 -18.67 7.01 25.54
N ARG A 51 -18.18 5.90 26.10
CA ARG A 51 -18.68 5.38 27.40
C ARG A 51 -18.41 6.38 28.54
N VAL A 52 -17.19 6.91 28.60
CA VAL A 52 -16.82 7.87 29.64
C VAL A 52 -17.62 9.16 29.51
N ALA A 53 -17.78 9.67 28.31
CA ALA A 53 -18.57 10.87 28.03
C ALA A 53 -20.05 10.65 28.37
N TYR A 54 -20.60 9.52 28.02
CA TYR A 54 -21.98 9.18 28.35
C TYR A 54 -22.21 9.15 29.85
N GLN A 55 -21.31 8.50 30.60
CA GLN A 55 -21.40 8.41 32.06
C GLN A 55 -21.27 9.80 32.71
N LYS A 56 -20.41 10.66 32.17
CA LYS A 56 -20.27 12.03 32.66
C LYS A 56 -21.58 12.81 32.54
N VAL A 57 -22.24 12.72 31.40
CA VAL A 57 -23.47 13.42 31.13
C VAL A 57 -24.65 12.82 31.97
N LYS A 58 -24.71 11.49 32.02
CA LYS A 58 -25.84 10.77 32.62
C LYS A 58 -25.76 10.78 34.14
N ALA A 59 -24.60 10.55 34.72
CA ALA A 59 -24.39 10.39 36.16
C ALA A 59 -23.81 11.66 36.83
N GLY A 60 -23.44 12.67 36.04
CA GLY A 60 -22.81 13.88 36.59
C GLY A 60 -21.44 13.64 37.19
N SER A 61 -20.79 12.54 36.80
CA SER A 61 -19.45 12.20 37.33
C SER A 61 -18.38 13.09 36.75
N SER A 62 -17.32 13.37 37.53
CA SER A 62 -16.16 14.12 37.08
C SER A 62 -15.23 13.19 36.33
N ALA A 63 -15.41 13.11 35.00
CA ALA A 63 -14.60 12.25 34.12
C ALA A 63 -13.67 13.07 33.21
N ASP A 64 -13.47 14.36 33.49
CA ASP A 64 -12.69 15.25 32.63
C ASP A 64 -11.25 14.78 32.44
N HIS A 65 -10.61 14.26 33.48
CA HIS A 65 -9.24 13.76 33.41
C HIS A 65 -9.13 12.52 32.51
N LYS A 66 -10.08 11.58 32.66
CA LYS A 66 -10.11 10.37 31.81
C LYS A 66 -10.36 10.73 30.36
N MET A 67 -11.29 11.66 30.10
CA MET A 67 -11.60 12.12 28.76
C MET A 67 -10.39 12.78 28.12
N LYS A 68 -9.65 13.59 28.87
CA LYS A 68 -8.43 14.25 28.39
C LYS A 68 -7.36 13.24 28.00
N ILE A 69 -7.13 12.23 28.84
CA ILE A 69 -6.18 11.15 28.54
C ILE A 69 -6.58 10.41 27.28
N LEU A 70 -7.86 10.09 27.12
CA LEU A 70 -8.35 9.40 25.93
C LEU A 70 -8.22 10.26 24.66
N ILE A 71 -8.45 11.55 24.75
CA ILE A 71 -8.22 12.50 23.65
C ILE A 71 -6.76 12.47 23.23
N GLU A 72 -5.83 12.52 24.18
CA GLU A 72 -4.40 12.48 23.89
C GLU A 72 -4.02 11.18 23.16
N LYS A 73 -4.53 10.04 23.64
CA LYS A 73 -4.31 8.75 22.99
C LYS A 73 -4.90 8.68 21.58
N ILE A 74 -6.11 9.20 21.40
CA ILE A 74 -6.77 9.30 20.09
C ILE A 74 -5.93 10.14 19.14
N ASP A 75 -5.45 11.28 19.58
CA ASP A 75 -4.65 12.18 18.75
C ASP A 75 -3.34 11.52 18.30
N ILE A 76 -2.68 10.78 19.20
CA ILE A 76 -1.47 10.04 18.88
C ILE A 76 -1.75 8.97 17.82
N VAL A 77 -2.79 8.16 18.02
CA VAL A 77 -3.14 7.08 17.07
C VAL A 77 -3.57 7.65 15.72
N ARG A 78 -4.31 8.73 15.70
CA ARG A 78 -4.69 9.41 14.44
C ARG A 78 -3.47 9.91 13.68
N SER A 79 -2.49 10.46 14.38
CA SER A 79 -1.22 10.89 13.79
C SER A 79 -0.44 9.71 13.21
N GLU A 80 -0.37 8.60 13.94
CA GLU A 80 0.29 7.37 13.47
C GLU A 80 -0.41 6.81 12.21
N ILE A 81 -1.74 6.81 12.20
CA ILE A 81 -2.53 6.38 11.04
C ILE A 81 -2.24 7.26 9.83
N HIS A 82 -2.18 8.58 10.02
CA HIS A 82 -1.86 9.52 8.94
C HIS A 82 -0.48 9.25 8.36
N SER A 83 0.51 9.01 9.22
CA SER A 83 1.88 8.68 8.80
C SER A 83 1.94 7.34 8.05
N LEU A 84 1.21 6.33 8.52
CA LEU A 84 1.14 5.02 7.86
C LEU A 84 0.50 5.12 6.49
N LYS A 85 -0.60 5.85 6.36
CA LYS A 85 -1.27 6.06 5.06
C LYS A 85 -0.35 6.74 4.06
N ARG A 86 0.42 7.71 4.52
CA ARG A 86 1.40 8.41 3.68
C ARG A 86 2.53 7.48 3.23
N ALA A 87 3.07 6.68 4.16
CA ALA A 87 4.12 5.70 3.86
C ALA A 87 3.64 4.63 2.89
N ILE A 88 2.42 4.13 3.07
CA ILE A 88 1.80 3.15 2.16
C ILE A 88 1.69 3.72 0.75
N ARG A 89 1.18 4.94 0.62
CA ARG A 89 1.02 5.61 -0.68
C ARG A 89 2.37 5.74 -1.39
N GLN A 90 3.41 6.17 -0.67
CA GLN A 90 4.74 6.33 -1.24
C GLN A 90 5.33 5.00 -1.68
N LYS A 91 5.24 3.97 -0.86
CA LYS A 91 5.71 2.62 -1.21
C LYS A 91 4.97 2.04 -2.41
N LYS A 92 3.66 2.24 -2.45
CA LYS A 92 2.82 1.78 -3.54
C LYS A 92 3.17 2.47 -4.86
N GLU A 93 3.41 3.77 -4.85
CA GLU A 93 3.86 4.51 -6.03
C GLU A 93 5.20 3.97 -6.54
N ASN A 94 6.13 3.66 -5.63
CA ASN A 94 7.44 3.13 -5.99
C ASN A 94 7.36 1.78 -6.70
N TRP A 95 6.62 0.81 -6.14
CA TRP A 95 6.55 -0.50 -6.78
C TRP A 95 5.71 -0.48 -8.07
N GLU A 96 4.70 0.37 -8.19
CA GLU A 96 3.97 0.59 -9.44
C GLU A 96 4.90 1.12 -10.53
N PHE A 97 5.76 2.07 -10.18
CA PHE A 97 6.76 2.62 -11.10
C PHE A 97 7.75 1.55 -11.55
N GLU A 98 8.23 0.69 -10.64
CA GLU A 98 9.13 -0.42 -10.97
C GLU A 98 8.49 -1.42 -11.92
N ILE A 99 7.22 -1.74 -11.71
CA ILE A 99 6.45 -2.62 -12.61
C ILE A 99 6.36 -1.98 -14.01
N PHE A 100 6.01 -0.71 -14.07
CA PHE A 100 5.93 0.02 -15.33
C PHE A 100 7.25 -0.04 -16.09
N ASN A 101 8.36 0.24 -15.41
CA ASN A 101 9.69 0.20 -16.02
C ASN A 101 10.05 -1.20 -16.51
N ALA A 102 9.72 -2.24 -15.76
CA ALA A 102 9.97 -3.62 -16.15
C ALA A 102 9.22 -3.99 -17.43
N ILE A 103 7.96 -3.58 -17.54
CA ILE A 103 7.13 -3.81 -18.73
C ILE A 103 7.69 -3.05 -19.93
N GLU A 104 8.05 -1.78 -19.77
CA GLU A 104 8.62 -0.97 -20.84
C GLU A 104 9.96 -1.52 -21.32
N THR A 105 10.80 -2.01 -20.43
CA THR A 105 12.07 -2.66 -20.77
C THR A 105 11.84 -3.91 -21.61
N GLU A 106 10.89 -4.76 -21.23
CA GLU A 106 10.54 -5.97 -21.98
C GLU A 106 10.06 -5.64 -23.39
N LYS A 107 9.20 -4.64 -23.52
CA LYS A 107 8.73 -4.16 -24.83
C LYS A 107 9.86 -3.67 -25.71
N ALA A 108 10.84 -2.96 -25.13
CA ALA A 108 12.00 -2.45 -25.87
C ALA A 108 12.89 -3.59 -26.35
N VAL A 109 13.12 -4.60 -25.51
CA VAL A 109 13.91 -5.80 -25.89
C VAL A 109 13.23 -6.55 -27.04
N GLU A 110 11.91 -6.77 -26.96
CA GLU A 110 11.15 -7.44 -28.01
C GLU A 110 11.22 -6.69 -29.35
N ARG A 111 11.12 -5.37 -29.31
CA ARG A 111 11.27 -4.53 -30.51
C ARG A 111 12.64 -4.68 -31.14
N ALA A 112 13.68 -4.66 -30.31
CA ALA A 112 15.05 -4.83 -30.77
C ALA A 112 15.28 -6.19 -31.41
N GLU A 113 14.76 -7.25 -30.81
CA GLU A 113 14.83 -8.60 -31.33
C GLU A 113 14.13 -8.74 -32.69
N ARG A 114 12.95 -8.14 -32.82
CA ARG A 114 12.20 -8.13 -34.11
C ARG A 114 12.96 -7.40 -35.20
N MET A 115 13.53 -6.24 -34.88
CA MET A 115 14.32 -5.46 -35.82
C MET A 115 15.58 -6.22 -36.27
N ALA A 116 16.28 -6.84 -35.34
CA ALA A 116 17.45 -7.67 -35.67
C ALA A 116 17.08 -8.86 -36.57
N LYS A 117 15.97 -9.53 -36.28
CA LYS A 117 15.47 -10.65 -37.06
C LYS A 117 15.10 -10.21 -38.48
N GLN A 118 14.40 -9.09 -38.65
CA GLN A 118 14.07 -8.55 -39.96
C GLN A 118 15.33 -8.20 -40.76
N HIS A 119 16.34 -7.65 -40.14
CA HIS A 119 17.59 -7.33 -40.79
C HIS A 119 18.31 -8.57 -41.32
N ILE A 120 18.32 -9.65 -40.56
CA ILE A 120 18.90 -10.93 -40.96
C ILE A 120 18.11 -11.52 -42.14
N GLU A 121 16.78 -11.49 -42.11
CA GLU A 121 15.90 -12.02 -43.18
C GLU A 121 16.04 -11.25 -44.48
N ASN A 122 16.30 -9.96 -44.42
CA ASN A 122 16.44 -9.09 -45.60
C ASN A 122 17.83 -9.11 -46.24
N ASN A 123 18.83 -9.74 -45.64
CA ASN A 123 20.14 -9.95 -46.17
C ASN A 123 20.30 -11.37 -46.71
#